data_204a6a37f400815843940e0b2ca6ec08
#
_entry.id   204a6a37f400815843940e0b2ca6ec08
#
_cell.length_a   1.000
_cell.length_b   1.000
_cell.length_c   1.000
_cell.angle_alpha   90.00
_cell.angle_beta   90.00
_cell.angle_gamma   90.00
#
_symmetry.space_group_name_H-M   'P 1'
#
loop_
_entity.id
_entity.type
_entity.pdbx_description
1 polymer ?
#
loop_
_entity_poly.entity_id
_entity_poly.type
_entity_poly.pdbx_seq_one_letter_code
_entity_poly.pdbx_strand_id
1 'polypeptide(L)'
;LGGAQTERVASYYSLGGGGPDEVATRAAEKIREGYPRLQVKIGGRPLEQDIEAIRKVWEATGCSRLAVDANRGLTTRDALRLSRECADVPFVLEQPCNTMEEIASIRPQISHGIYLDENTEDLNSVLRAIALGICDGFGFKVTRLGGLGPMATVRDVCEARSMPHTTDDSWGGDIIAAACVHLGATVSPRLFEGAWVASSHMDTHYDSTNPVRTVDGHLRVPEGPGLGVVPDEGVLGAPVASYA
;
A
#
# COMPACT_ATOMS: atom_id res chain seq x y z
N LEU A 1 -7.43 -9.28 17.77
CA LEU A 1 -7.44 -9.14 16.31
C LEU A 1 -7.96 -10.39 15.56
N GLY A 2 -8.38 -11.44 16.24
CA GLY A 2 -9.00 -12.62 15.64
C GLY A 2 -8.06 -13.78 15.29
N GLY A 3 -6.78 -13.66 15.60
CA GLY A 3 -5.77 -14.70 15.37
C GLY A 3 -4.97 -14.52 14.08
N ALA A 4 -3.71 -14.90 14.11
CA ALA A 4 -2.82 -14.79 12.96
C ALA A 4 -3.09 -15.91 11.94
N GLN A 5 -3.08 -15.57 10.66
CA GLN A 5 -3.12 -16.47 9.51
C GLN A 5 -1.71 -16.80 9.01
N THR A 6 -0.73 -15.95 9.31
CA THR A 6 0.67 -16.10 8.92
C THR A 6 1.60 -15.48 9.94
N GLU A 7 2.82 -16.02 10.04
CA GLU A 7 3.91 -15.45 10.85
C GLU A 7 4.82 -14.52 10.02
N ARG A 8 4.73 -14.61 8.70
CA ARG A 8 5.49 -13.80 7.75
C ARG A 8 4.52 -13.03 6.86
N VAL A 9 4.50 -11.72 7.04
CA VAL A 9 3.64 -10.81 6.31
C VAL A 9 4.36 -10.34 5.05
N ALA A 10 3.77 -10.57 3.88
CA ALA A 10 4.34 -10.08 2.63
C ALA A 10 4.42 -8.55 2.64
N SER A 11 5.57 -8.01 2.26
CA SER A 11 5.74 -6.58 2.04
C SER A 11 5.73 -6.25 0.55
N TYR A 12 5.60 -4.98 0.21
CA TYR A 12 5.80 -4.50 -1.15
C TYR A 12 6.67 -3.25 -1.15
N TYR A 13 7.31 -2.98 -2.28
CA TYR A 13 8.18 -1.81 -2.42
C TYR A 13 7.56 -0.76 -3.32
N SER A 14 7.55 0.49 -2.83
CA SER A 14 7.06 1.64 -3.58
C SER A 14 8.20 2.30 -4.35
N LEU A 15 8.05 2.38 -5.66
CA LEU A 15 9.00 2.95 -6.61
C LEU A 15 8.56 4.36 -6.99
N GLY A 16 9.23 5.37 -6.46
CA GLY A 16 8.99 6.78 -6.76
C GLY A 16 10.24 7.48 -7.28
N GLY A 17 10.06 8.63 -7.91
CA GLY A 17 11.15 9.48 -8.42
C GLY A 17 12.00 8.86 -9.54
N GLY A 18 12.74 9.68 -10.23
CA GLY A 18 13.61 9.26 -11.35
C GLY A 18 12.89 9.07 -12.68
N GLY A 19 13.67 8.84 -13.73
CA GLY A 19 13.19 8.54 -15.09
C GLY A 19 12.73 7.07 -15.23
N PRO A 20 12.05 6.74 -16.36
CA PRO A 20 11.54 5.39 -16.60
C PRO A 20 12.59 4.27 -16.47
N ASP A 21 13.80 4.47 -16.97
CA ASP A 21 14.89 3.49 -16.89
C ASP A 21 15.39 3.28 -15.45
N GLU A 22 15.49 4.34 -14.68
CA GLU A 22 15.89 4.25 -13.27
C GLU A 22 14.86 3.51 -12.43
N VAL A 23 13.56 3.78 -12.67
CA VAL A 23 12.46 3.09 -12.00
C VAL A 23 12.48 1.60 -12.33
N ALA A 24 12.69 1.23 -13.60
CA ALA A 24 12.77 -0.16 -14.05
C ALA A 24 13.99 -0.88 -13.44
N THR A 25 15.14 -0.21 -13.37
CA THR A 25 16.36 -0.77 -12.75
C THR A 25 16.13 -1.09 -11.28
N ARG A 26 15.59 -0.12 -10.52
CA ARG A 26 15.23 -0.33 -9.10
C ARG A 26 14.17 -1.41 -8.93
N ALA A 27 13.20 -1.49 -9.82
CA ALA A 27 12.19 -2.54 -9.79
C ALA A 27 12.81 -3.94 -9.87
N ALA A 28 13.73 -4.15 -10.83
CA ALA A 28 14.45 -5.40 -10.98
C ALA A 28 15.33 -5.74 -9.76
N GLU A 29 15.92 -4.74 -9.12
CA GLU A 29 16.65 -4.91 -7.86
C GLU A 29 15.74 -5.39 -6.73
N LYS A 30 14.58 -4.75 -6.56
CA LYS A 30 13.64 -5.10 -5.49
C LYS A 30 13.01 -6.49 -5.68
N ILE A 31 12.76 -6.92 -6.91
CA ILE A 31 12.38 -8.31 -7.18
C ILE A 31 13.49 -9.29 -6.75
N ARG A 32 14.76 -8.97 -7.03
CA ARG A 32 15.90 -9.81 -6.58
C ARG A 32 16.07 -9.82 -5.05
N GLU A 33 15.66 -8.74 -4.36
CA GLU A 33 15.60 -8.66 -2.90
C GLU A 33 14.40 -9.43 -2.30
N GLY A 34 13.57 -10.07 -3.13
CA GLY A 34 12.48 -10.94 -2.71
C GLY A 34 11.11 -10.25 -2.53
N TYR A 35 10.96 -8.99 -2.90
CA TYR A 35 9.65 -8.33 -2.82
C TYR A 35 8.65 -8.98 -3.79
N PRO A 36 7.53 -9.53 -3.29
CA PRO A 36 6.55 -10.23 -4.13
C PRO A 36 5.61 -9.30 -4.90
N ARG A 37 5.60 -8.00 -4.54
CA ARG A 37 4.75 -6.96 -5.15
C ARG A 37 5.54 -5.67 -5.26
N LEU A 38 5.28 -4.93 -6.34
CA LEU A 38 5.81 -3.59 -6.55
C LEU A 38 4.66 -2.59 -6.71
N GLN A 39 4.91 -1.34 -6.29
CA GLN A 39 4.01 -0.22 -6.56
C GLN A 39 4.79 0.87 -7.28
N VAL A 40 4.35 1.25 -8.48
CA VAL A 40 4.94 2.35 -9.25
C VAL A 40 4.16 3.63 -8.96
N LYS A 41 4.82 4.65 -8.46
CA LYS A 41 4.23 5.98 -8.27
C LYS A 41 4.20 6.74 -9.59
N ILE A 42 3.03 7.30 -9.91
CA ILE A 42 2.76 8.09 -11.11
C ILE A 42 2.05 9.40 -10.76
N GLY A 43 1.77 10.24 -11.78
CA GLY A 43 1.07 11.51 -11.59
C GLY A 43 1.97 12.68 -11.22
N GLY A 44 3.26 12.45 -10.99
CA GLY A 44 4.25 13.51 -10.74
C GLY A 44 5.14 13.85 -11.96
N ARG A 45 4.93 13.15 -13.06
CA ARG A 45 5.63 13.31 -14.34
C ARG A 45 4.62 13.53 -15.47
N PRO A 46 5.07 13.95 -16.69
CA PRO A 46 4.22 13.85 -17.88
C PRO A 46 3.69 12.44 -18.07
N LEU A 47 2.42 12.31 -18.47
CA LEU A 47 1.72 11.02 -18.58
C LEU A 47 2.46 10.01 -19.47
N GLU A 48 3.11 10.48 -20.54
CA GLU A 48 3.91 9.65 -21.45
C GLU A 48 5.07 8.96 -20.72
N GLN A 49 5.71 9.66 -19.81
CA GLN A 49 6.80 9.10 -18.99
C GLN A 49 6.27 8.12 -17.94
N ASP A 50 5.08 8.36 -17.39
CA ASP A 50 4.45 7.42 -16.47
C ASP A 50 4.08 6.11 -17.18
N ILE A 51 3.51 6.19 -18.40
CA ILE A 51 3.21 5.03 -19.25
C ILE A 51 4.49 4.27 -19.60
N GLU A 52 5.54 4.98 -19.99
CA GLU A 52 6.84 4.38 -20.30
C GLU A 52 7.45 3.67 -19.07
N ALA A 53 7.37 4.29 -17.88
CA ALA A 53 7.87 3.70 -16.63
C ALA A 53 7.13 2.39 -16.29
N ILE A 54 5.80 2.38 -16.40
CA ILE A 54 4.99 1.18 -16.16
C ILE A 54 5.41 0.04 -17.10
N ARG A 55 5.54 0.32 -18.39
CA ARG A 55 5.95 -0.68 -19.39
C ARG A 55 7.34 -1.22 -19.12
N LYS A 56 8.32 -0.33 -18.87
CA LYS A 56 9.69 -0.74 -18.56
C LYS A 56 9.81 -1.55 -17.29
N VAL A 57 9.05 -1.21 -16.24
CA VAL A 57 8.98 -2.02 -15.01
C VAL A 57 8.42 -3.40 -15.32
N TRP A 58 7.34 -3.49 -16.10
CA TRP A 58 6.78 -4.78 -16.51
C TRP A 58 7.76 -5.62 -17.32
N GLU A 59 8.40 -5.03 -18.33
CA GLU A 59 9.40 -5.68 -19.17
C GLU A 59 10.59 -6.19 -18.36
N ALA A 60 11.08 -5.38 -17.40
CA ALA A 60 12.25 -5.73 -16.59
C ALA A 60 11.98 -6.81 -15.53
N THR A 61 10.72 -6.94 -15.07
CA THR A 61 10.41 -7.76 -13.89
C THR A 61 9.44 -8.90 -14.15
N GLY A 62 8.54 -8.77 -15.11
CA GLY A 62 7.40 -9.68 -15.26
C GLY A 62 6.52 -9.78 -14.01
N CYS A 63 6.55 -8.74 -13.13
CA CYS A 63 5.89 -8.76 -11.83
C CYS A 63 4.37 -8.78 -12.00
N SER A 64 3.76 -9.94 -11.76
CA SER A 64 2.31 -10.14 -11.88
C SER A 64 1.50 -9.44 -10.77
N ARG A 65 2.14 -8.98 -9.70
CA ARG A 65 1.51 -8.23 -8.61
C ARG A 65 1.99 -6.77 -8.63
N LEU A 66 1.70 -6.08 -9.72
CA LEU A 66 2.04 -4.68 -9.92
C LEU A 66 0.86 -3.79 -9.50
N ALA A 67 1.15 -2.77 -8.71
CA ALA A 67 0.26 -1.64 -8.47
C ALA A 67 0.82 -0.39 -9.15
N VAL A 68 -0.05 0.46 -9.65
CA VAL A 68 0.27 1.77 -10.21
C VAL A 68 -0.54 2.79 -9.43
N ASP A 69 0.13 3.59 -8.62
CA ASP A 69 -0.51 4.52 -7.70
C ASP A 69 -0.32 5.97 -8.16
N ALA A 70 -1.43 6.61 -8.45
CA ALA A 70 -1.47 8.00 -8.88
C ALA A 70 -1.60 9.00 -7.72
N ASN A 71 -1.87 8.55 -6.50
CA ASN A 71 -2.10 9.41 -5.34
C ASN A 71 -3.00 10.63 -5.67
N ARG A 72 -4.12 10.40 -6.37
CA ARG A 72 -5.07 11.42 -6.87
C ARG A 72 -4.55 12.29 -8.03
N GLY A 73 -3.37 12.00 -8.58
CA GLY A 73 -2.65 12.90 -9.49
C GLY A 73 -3.17 12.92 -10.93
N LEU A 74 -4.08 12.03 -11.32
CA LEU A 74 -4.60 11.98 -12.68
C LEU A 74 -5.94 12.71 -12.83
N THR A 75 -6.12 13.36 -13.98
CA THR A 75 -7.46 13.72 -14.43
C THR A 75 -8.21 12.47 -14.90
N THR A 76 -9.54 12.52 -14.97
CA THR A 76 -10.33 11.42 -15.52
C THR A 76 -9.92 11.05 -16.96
N ARG A 77 -9.58 12.06 -17.77
CA ARG A 77 -9.07 11.86 -19.14
C ARG A 77 -7.74 11.10 -19.15
N ASP A 78 -6.82 11.47 -18.27
CA ASP A 78 -5.47 10.89 -18.23
C ASP A 78 -5.52 9.46 -17.66
N ALA A 79 -6.37 9.20 -16.67
CA ALA A 79 -6.62 7.85 -16.16
C ALA A 79 -7.17 6.90 -17.24
N LEU A 80 -8.13 7.37 -18.04
CA LEU A 80 -8.67 6.62 -19.19
C LEU A 80 -7.61 6.37 -20.27
N ARG A 81 -6.77 7.37 -20.56
CA ARG A 81 -5.69 7.24 -21.52
C ARG A 81 -4.64 6.23 -21.04
N LEU A 82 -4.17 6.35 -19.79
CA LEU A 82 -3.21 5.43 -19.18
C LEU A 82 -3.73 3.98 -19.24
N SER A 83 -4.96 3.75 -18.81
CA SER A 83 -5.52 2.39 -18.80
C SER A 83 -5.61 1.80 -20.22
N ARG A 84 -5.93 2.59 -21.23
CA ARG A 84 -5.97 2.14 -22.64
C ARG A 84 -4.59 1.86 -23.20
N GLU A 85 -3.63 2.75 -22.95
CA GLU A 85 -2.26 2.62 -23.48
C GLU A 85 -1.46 1.53 -22.78
N CYS A 86 -1.87 1.10 -21.57
CA CYS A 86 -1.26 0.00 -20.82
C CYS A 86 -2.18 -1.23 -20.70
N ALA A 87 -3.18 -1.39 -21.58
CA ALA A 87 -4.17 -2.46 -21.48
C ALA A 87 -3.57 -3.89 -21.54
N ASP A 88 -2.37 -4.03 -22.07
CA ASP A 88 -1.59 -5.27 -22.16
C ASP A 88 -0.70 -5.53 -20.93
N VAL A 89 -0.56 -4.57 -20.01
CA VAL A 89 0.21 -4.70 -18.78
C VAL A 89 -0.73 -4.96 -17.60
N PRO A 90 -0.62 -6.10 -16.92
CA PRO A 90 -1.49 -6.40 -15.77
C PRO A 90 -1.05 -5.62 -14.53
N PHE A 91 -1.90 -4.73 -14.03
CA PHE A 91 -1.72 -4.03 -12.76
C PHE A 91 -3.05 -3.63 -12.14
N VAL A 92 -3.02 -3.24 -10.87
CA VAL A 92 -4.11 -2.51 -10.24
C VAL A 92 -3.81 -1.02 -10.26
N LEU A 93 -4.80 -0.20 -10.61
CA LEU A 93 -4.71 1.26 -10.64
C LEU A 93 -5.19 1.82 -9.31
N GLU A 94 -4.26 2.31 -8.49
CA GLU A 94 -4.54 2.81 -7.16
C GLU A 94 -4.80 4.31 -7.20
N GLN A 95 -5.88 4.74 -6.57
CA GLN A 95 -6.34 6.13 -6.41
C GLN A 95 -6.05 7.03 -7.62
N PRO A 96 -6.63 6.72 -8.79
CA PRO A 96 -6.33 7.46 -10.03
C PRO A 96 -6.71 8.93 -9.96
N CYS A 97 -7.91 9.23 -9.44
CA CYS A 97 -8.49 10.56 -9.40
C CYS A 97 -8.76 11.02 -7.96
N ASN A 98 -9.11 12.29 -7.80
CA ASN A 98 -9.23 12.92 -6.49
C ASN A 98 -10.48 12.46 -5.72
N THR A 99 -11.61 12.28 -6.40
CA THR A 99 -12.90 11.97 -5.74
C THR A 99 -13.48 10.64 -6.19
N MET A 100 -14.35 10.05 -5.35
CA MET A 100 -15.11 8.85 -5.70
C MET A 100 -16.03 9.09 -6.91
N GLU A 101 -16.56 10.30 -7.07
CA GLU A 101 -17.42 10.69 -8.19
C GLU A 101 -16.65 10.69 -9.52
N GLU A 102 -15.42 11.22 -9.53
CA GLU A 102 -14.54 11.14 -10.71
C GLU A 102 -14.23 9.69 -11.06
N ILE A 103 -13.86 8.87 -10.06
CA ILE A 103 -13.57 7.45 -10.25
C ILE A 103 -14.81 6.71 -10.76
N ALA A 104 -15.99 6.97 -10.20
CA ALA A 104 -17.25 6.38 -10.65
C ALA A 104 -17.55 6.71 -12.13
N SER A 105 -17.22 7.92 -12.57
CA SER A 105 -17.46 8.37 -13.95
C SER A 105 -16.61 7.62 -14.98
N ILE A 106 -15.42 7.16 -14.59
CA ILE A 106 -14.50 6.46 -15.50
C ILE A 106 -14.53 4.94 -15.33
N ARG A 107 -14.99 4.43 -14.18
CA ARG A 107 -14.96 2.99 -13.84
C ARG A 107 -15.44 2.08 -14.97
N PRO A 108 -16.56 2.37 -15.67
CA PRO A 108 -17.04 1.51 -16.76
C PRO A 108 -16.11 1.39 -17.97
N GLN A 109 -15.11 2.28 -18.09
CA GLN A 109 -14.19 2.35 -19.22
C GLN A 109 -12.76 1.93 -18.85
N ILE A 110 -12.47 1.71 -17.56
CA ILE A 110 -11.18 1.23 -17.06
C ILE A 110 -11.20 -0.30 -17.07
N SER A 111 -10.23 -0.92 -17.75
CA SER A 111 -10.06 -2.38 -17.79
C SER A 111 -9.27 -2.93 -16.59
N HIS A 112 -8.44 -2.12 -15.98
CA HIS A 112 -7.66 -2.49 -14.80
C HIS A 112 -8.52 -2.50 -13.53
N GLY A 113 -8.14 -3.32 -12.56
CA GLY A 113 -8.71 -3.23 -11.20
C GLY A 113 -8.40 -1.87 -10.59
N ILE A 114 -9.37 -1.26 -9.91
CA ILE A 114 -9.19 0.01 -9.20
C ILE A 114 -9.11 -0.26 -7.70
N TYR A 115 -8.06 0.26 -7.05
CA TYR A 115 -7.95 0.28 -5.59
C TYR A 115 -8.11 1.72 -5.09
N LEU A 116 -8.82 1.88 -3.96
CA LEU A 116 -8.96 3.18 -3.29
C LEU A 116 -8.02 3.23 -2.08
N ASP A 117 -7.30 4.33 -1.95
CA ASP A 117 -6.44 4.66 -0.82
C ASP A 117 -7.00 5.91 -0.09
N GLU A 118 -6.76 7.10 -0.61
CA GLU A 118 -7.08 8.35 0.08
C GLU A 118 -8.57 8.60 0.25
N ASN A 119 -9.43 7.98 -0.54
CA ASN A 119 -10.88 8.09 -0.38
C ASN A 119 -11.46 7.13 0.67
N THR A 120 -10.61 6.40 1.42
CA THR A 120 -11.02 5.46 2.47
C THR A 120 -10.64 6.01 3.85
N GLU A 121 -11.39 6.98 4.34
CA GLU A 121 -11.10 7.69 5.59
C GLU A 121 -11.71 7.00 6.81
N ASP A 122 -12.80 6.25 6.60
CA ASP A 122 -13.55 5.56 7.64
C ASP A 122 -14.35 4.36 7.08
N LEU A 123 -15.05 3.66 7.97
CA LEU A 123 -15.92 2.55 7.58
C LEU A 123 -17.03 2.98 6.62
N ASN A 124 -17.60 4.18 6.74
CA ASN A 124 -18.68 4.63 5.88
C ASN A 124 -18.21 4.85 4.46
N SER A 125 -17.03 5.44 4.28
CA SER A 125 -16.41 5.63 2.95
C SER A 125 -16.11 4.29 2.28
N VAL A 126 -15.62 3.30 3.01
CA VAL A 126 -15.39 1.92 2.51
C VAL A 126 -16.72 1.28 2.07
N LEU A 127 -17.76 1.31 2.92
CA LEU A 127 -19.06 0.76 2.58
C LEU A 127 -19.69 1.46 1.38
N ARG A 128 -19.54 2.79 1.27
CA ARG A 128 -19.99 3.57 0.13
C ARG A 128 -19.29 3.14 -1.17
N ALA A 129 -17.97 3.00 -1.15
CA ALA A 129 -17.20 2.56 -2.31
C ALA A 129 -17.65 1.18 -2.81
N ILE A 130 -17.84 0.23 -1.88
CA ILE A 130 -18.35 -1.11 -2.17
C ILE A 130 -19.76 -1.04 -2.77
N ALA A 131 -20.66 -0.25 -2.17
CA ALA A 131 -22.04 -0.11 -2.63
C ALA A 131 -22.14 0.50 -4.03
N LEU A 132 -21.24 1.43 -4.38
CA LEU A 132 -21.16 2.06 -5.68
C LEU A 132 -20.48 1.16 -6.74
N GLY A 133 -19.78 0.10 -6.33
CA GLY A 133 -19.06 -0.80 -7.25
C GLY A 133 -17.92 -0.11 -8.02
N ILE A 134 -17.28 0.88 -7.40
CA ILE A 134 -16.27 1.72 -8.06
C ILE A 134 -14.83 1.23 -7.88
N CYS A 135 -14.62 0.21 -7.04
CA CYS A 135 -13.30 -0.35 -6.77
C CYS A 135 -13.34 -1.87 -6.65
N ASP A 136 -12.18 -2.48 -6.83
CA ASP A 136 -11.93 -3.92 -6.75
C ASP A 136 -11.10 -4.28 -5.50
N GLY A 137 -10.59 -3.29 -4.77
CA GLY A 137 -9.81 -3.45 -3.56
C GLY A 137 -9.44 -2.12 -2.92
N PHE A 138 -8.58 -2.19 -1.89
CA PHE A 138 -8.25 -1.03 -1.07
C PHE A 138 -6.77 -1.00 -0.66
N GLY A 139 -6.20 0.24 -0.63
CA GLY A 139 -4.97 0.58 0.06
C GLY A 139 -5.30 1.19 1.43
N PHE A 140 -5.24 0.40 2.51
CA PHE A 140 -5.60 0.92 3.84
C PHE A 140 -4.38 1.40 4.62
N LYS A 141 -4.54 2.56 5.27
CA LYS A 141 -3.57 3.07 6.24
C LYS A 141 -4.16 3.02 7.64
N VAL A 142 -3.45 2.33 8.55
CA VAL A 142 -3.88 2.18 9.96
C VAL A 142 -4.17 3.53 10.62
N THR A 143 -3.32 4.51 10.35
CA THR A 143 -3.44 5.88 10.92
C THR A 143 -4.63 6.65 10.36
N ARG A 144 -4.92 6.52 9.06
CA ARG A 144 -6.07 7.18 8.44
C ARG A 144 -7.38 6.66 8.97
N LEU A 145 -7.49 5.35 9.16
CA LEU A 145 -8.70 4.71 9.69
C LEU A 145 -8.88 4.92 11.21
N GLY A 146 -7.85 5.42 11.91
CA GLY A 146 -7.93 5.76 13.32
C GLY A 146 -7.41 4.67 14.28
N GLY A 147 -6.61 3.72 13.78
CA GLY A 147 -5.92 2.72 14.60
C GLY A 147 -6.37 1.28 14.36
N LEU A 148 -5.91 0.39 15.23
CA LEU A 148 -6.10 -1.06 15.08
C LEU A 148 -7.57 -1.51 15.10
N GLY A 149 -8.40 -0.93 15.95
CA GLY A 149 -9.83 -1.29 16.07
C GLY A 149 -10.61 -0.98 14.79
N PRO A 150 -10.66 0.28 14.34
CA PRO A 150 -11.31 0.64 13.08
C PRO A 150 -10.74 -0.13 11.88
N MET A 151 -9.43 -0.32 11.82
CA MET A 151 -8.79 -1.08 10.73
C MET A 151 -9.22 -2.56 10.74
N ALA A 152 -9.33 -3.20 11.91
CA ALA A 152 -9.83 -4.56 12.02
C ALA A 152 -11.29 -4.67 11.54
N THR A 153 -12.12 -3.66 11.83
CA THR A 153 -13.52 -3.63 11.36
C THR A 153 -13.59 -3.57 9.82
N VAL A 154 -12.82 -2.69 9.18
CA VAL A 154 -12.83 -2.63 7.69
C VAL A 154 -12.21 -3.87 7.07
N ARG A 155 -11.19 -4.49 7.65
CA ARG A 155 -10.67 -5.79 7.26
C ARG A 155 -11.78 -6.85 7.25
N ASP A 156 -12.57 -6.95 8.33
CA ASP A 156 -13.65 -7.94 8.43
C ASP A 156 -14.73 -7.72 7.37
N VAL A 157 -15.03 -6.46 7.03
CA VAL A 157 -15.91 -6.13 5.89
C VAL A 157 -15.29 -6.60 4.57
N CYS A 158 -14.00 -6.35 4.37
CA CYS A 158 -13.29 -6.78 3.15
C CYS A 158 -13.25 -8.30 3.03
N GLU A 159 -12.99 -9.03 4.13
CA GLU A 159 -13.05 -10.50 4.15
C GLU A 159 -14.46 -11.00 3.75
N ALA A 160 -15.50 -10.45 4.35
CA ALA A 160 -16.90 -10.82 4.06
C ALA A 160 -17.31 -10.51 2.62
N ARG A 161 -16.69 -9.53 1.98
CA ARG A 161 -16.97 -9.07 0.61
C ARG A 161 -15.96 -9.57 -0.42
N SER A 162 -14.97 -10.37 0.01
CA SER A 162 -13.86 -10.85 -0.84
C SER A 162 -13.11 -9.70 -1.54
N MET A 163 -12.87 -8.60 -0.83
CA MET A 163 -12.16 -7.42 -1.33
C MET A 163 -10.68 -7.47 -0.94
N PRO A 164 -9.76 -7.58 -1.89
CA PRO A 164 -8.33 -7.50 -1.62
C PRO A 164 -7.95 -6.16 -0.98
N HIS A 165 -6.97 -6.18 -0.07
CA HIS A 165 -6.51 -4.95 0.57
C HIS A 165 -5.08 -5.05 1.12
N THR A 166 -4.48 -3.90 1.35
CA THR A 166 -3.19 -3.74 2.02
C THR A 166 -3.37 -3.35 3.49
N THR A 167 -2.27 -3.38 4.25
CA THR A 167 -2.21 -2.84 5.62
C THR A 167 -0.98 -1.95 5.74
N ASP A 168 -1.12 -0.66 5.42
CA ASP A 168 0.01 0.22 5.17
C ASP A 168 0.31 1.18 6.32
N ASP A 169 1.59 1.50 6.44
CA ASP A 169 2.16 2.55 7.27
C ASP A 169 1.97 3.94 6.63
N SER A 170 2.18 4.99 7.42
CA SER A 170 2.15 6.41 7.04
C SER A 170 3.38 7.14 7.56
N TRP A 171 4.57 6.54 7.44
CA TRP A 171 5.84 7.12 7.93
C TRP A 171 5.93 7.22 9.47
N GLY A 172 5.21 6.36 10.20
CA GLY A 172 5.13 6.40 11.66
C GLY A 172 6.22 5.60 12.39
N GLY A 173 7.20 5.05 11.68
CA GLY A 173 8.29 4.26 12.25
C GLY A 173 7.84 2.91 12.84
N ASP A 174 8.60 2.35 13.76
CA ASP A 174 8.43 0.97 14.23
C ASP A 174 7.07 0.68 14.87
N ILE A 175 6.46 1.63 15.60
CA ILE A 175 5.12 1.44 16.21
C ILE A 175 4.05 1.23 15.15
N ILE A 176 4.00 2.10 14.14
CA ILE A 176 2.99 1.99 13.08
C ILE A 176 3.27 0.80 12.19
N ALA A 177 4.54 0.55 11.85
CA ALA A 177 4.94 -0.63 11.11
C ALA A 177 4.51 -1.93 11.82
N ALA A 178 4.74 -2.03 13.13
CA ALA A 178 4.27 -3.18 13.93
C ALA A 178 2.76 -3.34 13.88
N ALA A 179 2.00 -2.24 14.01
CA ALA A 179 0.54 -2.28 13.89
C ALA A 179 0.08 -2.81 12.53
N CYS A 180 0.72 -2.36 11.44
CA CYS A 180 0.46 -2.84 10.07
C CYS A 180 0.74 -4.34 9.94
N VAL A 181 1.88 -4.80 10.49
CA VAL A 181 2.27 -6.21 10.44
C VAL A 181 1.31 -7.09 11.24
N HIS A 182 0.93 -6.67 12.46
CA HIS A 182 -0.06 -7.41 13.26
C HIS A 182 -1.42 -7.54 12.56
N LEU A 183 -1.87 -6.48 11.91
CA LEU A 183 -3.10 -6.52 11.11
C LEU A 183 -2.94 -7.39 9.87
N GLY A 184 -1.86 -7.20 9.11
CA GLY A 184 -1.57 -7.98 7.92
C GLY A 184 -1.50 -9.48 8.19
N ALA A 185 -0.94 -9.87 9.35
CA ALA A 185 -0.89 -11.26 9.78
C ALA A 185 -2.28 -11.89 9.98
N THR A 186 -3.33 -11.11 10.17
CA THR A 186 -4.70 -11.58 10.37
C THR A 186 -5.56 -11.60 9.12
N VAL A 187 -5.07 -11.10 8.00
CA VAL A 187 -5.77 -11.09 6.71
C VAL A 187 -5.62 -12.45 6.03
N SER A 188 -6.71 -12.93 5.43
CA SER A 188 -6.67 -14.13 4.59
C SER A 188 -5.61 -13.98 3.46
N PRO A 189 -4.69 -14.94 3.28
CA PRO A 189 -3.64 -14.86 2.26
C PRO A 189 -4.18 -14.60 0.83
N ARG A 190 -5.42 -15.02 0.55
CA ARG A 190 -6.09 -14.81 -0.74
C ARG A 190 -6.43 -13.35 -1.00
N LEU A 191 -6.66 -12.57 0.05
CA LEU A 191 -7.09 -11.17 -0.03
C LEU A 191 -5.98 -10.19 0.37
N PHE A 192 -4.86 -10.70 0.86
CA PHE A 192 -3.78 -9.87 1.33
C PHE A 192 -2.89 -9.38 0.19
N GLU A 193 -2.87 -8.08 0.00
CA GLU A 193 -2.08 -7.41 -1.03
C GLU A 193 -0.69 -6.96 -0.55
N GLY A 194 -0.39 -7.15 0.73
CA GLY A 194 0.89 -6.80 1.34
C GLY A 194 0.79 -5.66 2.33
N ALA A 195 1.90 -5.41 3.02
CA ALA A 195 2.08 -4.26 3.90
C ALA A 195 3.23 -3.39 3.39
N TRP A 196 2.95 -2.11 3.13
CA TRP A 196 4.01 -1.15 2.94
C TRP A 196 4.44 -0.59 4.30
N VAL A 197 5.75 -0.57 4.55
CA VAL A 197 6.33 0.02 5.77
C VAL A 197 7.44 1.00 5.41
N ALA A 198 7.48 2.12 6.12
CA ALA A 198 8.45 3.19 5.89
C ALA A 198 9.90 2.75 6.13
N SER A 199 10.12 1.71 6.94
CA SER A 199 11.46 1.19 7.25
C SER A 199 12.27 0.76 6.03
N SER A 200 11.62 0.45 4.90
CA SER A 200 12.29 0.18 3.62
C SER A 200 12.88 1.44 2.95
N HIS A 201 12.54 2.63 3.45
CA HIS A 201 12.93 3.94 2.93
C HIS A 201 13.59 4.84 4.01
N MET A 202 13.85 4.30 5.20
CA MET A 202 14.41 5.02 6.34
C MET A 202 15.57 4.24 6.93
N ASP A 203 16.62 4.96 7.31
CA ASP A 203 17.80 4.37 7.97
C ASP A 203 17.68 4.35 9.51
N THR A 204 16.67 5.02 10.06
CA THR A 204 16.52 5.20 11.51
C THR A 204 15.36 4.38 12.05
N HIS A 205 15.65 3.59 13.08
CA HIS A 205 14.68 2.89 13.90
C HIS A 205 14.73 3.43 15.32
N TYR A 206 13.59 3.53 15.98
CA TYR A 206 13.54 3.90 17.39
C TYR A 206 13.35 2.70 18.33
N ASP A 207 13.15 1.49 17.81
CA ASP A 207 13.41 0.25 18.54
C ASP A 207 14.77 -0.31 18.10
N SER A 208 15.78 -0.12 18.94
CA SER A 208 17.14 -0.58 18.64
C SER A 208 17.33 -2.08 18.81
N THR A 209 16.41 -2.75 19.51
CA THR A 209 16.51 -4.17 19.87
C THR A 209 15.74 -5.08 18.94
N ASN A 210 14.58 -4.65 18.47
CA ASN A 210 13.70 -5.43 17.61
C ASN A 210 12.99 -4.56 16.55
N PRO A 211 13.75 -3.87 15.68
CA PRO A 211 13.17 -2.99 14.69
C PRO A 211 12.35 -3.76 13.66
N VAL A 212 11.23 -3.18 13.22
CA VAL A 212 10.39 -3.77 12.17
C VAL A 212 11.06 -3.56 10.81
N ARG A 213 11.64 -4.62 10.27
CA ARG A 213 12.36 -4.59 8.99
C ARG A 213 11.82 -5.59 7.99
N THR A 214 11.88 -5.21 6.72
CA THR A 214 11.63 -6.14 5.62
C THR A 214 12.88 -6.97 5.35
N VAL A 215 12.73 -8.29 5.34
CA VAL A 215 13.77 -9.26 4.99
C VAL A 215 13.21 -10.21 3.95
N ASP A 216 13.91 -10.36 2.83
CA ASP A 216 13.46 -11.17 1.68
C ASP A 216 12.00 -10.86 1.29
N GLY A 217 11.67 -9.56 1.20
CA GLY A 217 10.33 -9.08 0.83
C GLY A 217 9.22 -9.35 1.86
N HIS A 218 9.57 -9.73 3.09
CA HIS A 218 8.60 -10.06 4.14
C HIS A 218 8.94 -9.36 5.45
N LEU A 219 7.90 -9.19 6.27
CA LEU A 219 7.96 -8.66 7.62
C LEU A 219 7.63 -9.78 8.61
N ARG A 220 8.42 -9.89 9.66
CA ARG A 220 8.11 -10.81 10.76
C ARG A 220 7.15 -10.10 11.74
N VAL A 221 6.17 -10.85 12.24
CA VAL A 221 5.28 -10.35 13.30
C VAL A 221 6.12 -10.12 14.57
N PRO A 222 6.14 -8.88 15.12
CA PRO A 222 6.88 -8.61 16.35
C PRO A 222 6.34 -9.41 17.53
N GLU A 223 7.24 -9.92 18.36
CA GLU A 223 6.90 -10.69 19.57
C GLU A 223 7.05 -9.83 20.82
N GLY A 224 6.22 -10.07 21.83
CA GLY A 224 6.28 -9.39 23.12
C GLY A 224 4.95 -8.71 23.51
N PRO A 225 4.93 -8.01 24.67
CA PRO A 225 3.74 -7.29 25.11
C PRO A 225 3.33 -6.17 24.15
N GLY A 226 2.02 -5.95 24.01
CA GLY A 226 1.48 -4.90 23.16
C GLY A 226 1.76 -5.15 21.67
N LEU A 227 2.47 -4.23 21.02
CA LEU A 227 2.90 -4.33 19.63
C LEU A 227 4.25 -5.07 19.46
N GLY A 228 4.89 -5.47 20.54
CA GLY A 228 6.22 -6.07 20.50
C GLY A 228 7.35 -5.09 20.14
N VAL A 229 7.09 -3.78 20.23
CA VAL A 229 8.04 -2.69 19.98
C VAL A 229 8.33 -1.97 21.27
N VAL A 230 9.61 -1.71 21.55
CA VAL A 230 10.08 -0.97 22.73
C VAL A 230 10.83 0.28 22.24
N PRO A 231 10.15 1.44 22.16
CA PRO A 231 10.80 2.68 21.70
C PRO A 231 11.92 3.10 22.63
N ASP A 232 13.08 3.44 22.06
CA ASP A 232 14.19 4.07 22.78
C ASP A 232 13.91 5.58 22.88
N GLU A 233 13.60 6.03 24.10
CA GLU A 233 13.31 7.44 24.37
C GLU A 233 14.52 8.36 24.05
N GLY A 234 15.74 7.83 24.14
CA GLY A 234 16.95 8.56 23.75
C GLY A 234 17.00 8.87 22.25
N VAL A 235 16.47 7.97 21.41
CA VAL A 235 16.34 8.19 19.96
C VAL A 235 15.20 9.15 19.64
N LEU A 236 14.08 9.05 20.34
CA LEU A 236 12.92 9.92 20.14
C LEU A 236 13.16 11.35 20.63
N GLY A 237 14.04 11.53 21.63
CA GLY A 237 14.32 12.83 22.23
C GLY A 237 13.24 13.29 23.21
N ALA A 238 13.27 14.58 23.57
CA ALA A 238 12.31 15.14 24.50
C ALA A 238 10.89 15.18 23.91
N PRO A 239 9.85 14.84 24.71
CA PRO A 239 8.47 14.92 24.24
C PRO A 239 8.06 16.35 23.90
N VAL A 240 7.43 16.54 22.74
CA VAL A 240 6.91 17.85 22.30
C VAL A 240 5.59 18.21 22.95
N ALA A 241 4.87 17.24 23.49
CA ALA A 241 3.64 17.42 24.25
C ALA A 241 3.41 16.22 25.18
N SER A 242 2.73 16.45 26.29
CA SER A 242 2.27 15.40 27.23
C SER A 242 0.78 15.61 27.50
N TYR A 243 0.03 14.52 27.49
CA TYR A 243 -1.42 14.52 27.78
C TYR A 243 -1.66 13.64 28.98
N ALA A 244 -2.42 14.13 29.96
CA ALA A 244 -2.81 13.39 31.16
C ALA A 244 -4.17 12.76 30.99
#